data_05d10b3cd031cca1b1d64f8ed8574835
#
_entry.id   05d10b3cd031cca1b1d64f8ed8574835
#
_cell.length_a   1.000
_cell.length_b   1.000
_cell.length_c   1.000
_cell.angle_alpha   90.00
_cell.angle_beta   90.00
_cell.angle_gamma   90.00
#
_symmetry.space_group_name_H-M   'P 1'
#
loop_
_entity.id
_entity.type
_entity.pdbx_description
1 polymer ?
#
loop_
_entity_poly.entity_id
_entity_poly.type
_entity_poly.pdbx_seq_one_letter_code
_entity_poly.pdbx_strand_id
1 'polypeptide(L)'
;RVRALASLVRTGVRVRRDGAPIQIARPSDAQWYRGAHRILRELRRRGVTHNDLAKPQNWLRTPDGRAAVIDFQLASVHRRRGKLFRLMAREDLRHLLKQKRNFAPHLLTASERRMLARKSLPGAYVDLLPQELRA
;
A
#
# COMPACT_ATOMS: atom_id res chain seq x y z
N ARG A 1 -16.34 -0.39 10.18
CA ARG A 1 -15.10 -1.16 10.47
C ARG A 1 -15.31 -2.66 10.30
N VAL A 2 -16.34 -3.24 10.95
CA VAL A 2 -16.63 -4.68 10.85
C VAL A 2 -17.03 -5.08 9.42
N ARG A 3 -17.76 -4.22 8.71
CA ARG A 3 -18.15 -4.46 7.32
C ARG A 3 -16.95 -4.48 6.37
N ALA A 4 -15.95 -3.61 6.59
CA ALA A 4 -14.74 -3.57 5.78
C ALA A 4 -13.91 -4.84 5.96
N LEU A 5 -13.74 -5.30 7.21
CA LEU A 5 -13.03 -6.55 7.52
C LEU A 5 -13.74 -7.77 6.92
N ALA A 6 -15.08 -7.85 7.06
CA ALA A 6 -15.85 -8.93 6.47
C ALA A 6 -15.75 -8.94 4.94
N SER A 7 -15.73 -7.76 4.31
CA SER A 7 -15.53 -7.64 2.88
C SER A 7 -14.14 -8.08 2.46
N LEU A 8 -13.09 -7.74 3.24
CA LEU A 8 -11.73 -8.18 3.00
C LEU A 8 -11.58 -9.70 3.08
N VAL A 9 -12.18 -10.31 4.11
CA VAL A 9 -12.16 -11.78 4.26
C VAL A 9 -12.77 -12.45 3.02
N ARG A 10 -13.84 -11.89 2.48
CA ARG A 10 -14.46 -12.42 1.26
C ARG A 10 -13.58 -12.29 0.02
N THR A 11 -12.62 -11.35 0.00
CA THR A 11 -11.67 -11.22 -1.11
C THR A 11 -10.54 -12.25 -1.05
N GLY A 12 -10.41 -12.99 0.06
CA GLY A 12 -9.34 -13.97 0.27
C GLY A 12 -7.98 -13.35 0.61
N VAL A 13 -7.93 -12.07 0.96
CA VAL A 13 -6.70 -11.42 1.43
C VAL A 13 -6.35 -11.98 2.81
N ARG A 14 -5.15 -12.53 2.95
CA ARG A 14 -4.64 -13.03 4.24
C ARG A 14 -3.95 -11.90 4.98
N VAL A 15 -4.30 -11.74 6.26
CA VAL A 15 -3.64 -10.78 7.14
C VAL A 15 -2.60 -11.51 7.98
N ARG A 16 -1.33 -11.08 7.87
CA ARG A 16 -0.25 -11.58 8.75
C ARG A 16 0.09 -10.48 9.75
N ARG A 17 0.46 -10.90 10.95
CA ARG A 17 0.85 -9.98 12.03
C ARG A 17 2.24 -10.29 12.59
N ASP A 18 2.92 -11.31 12.06
CA ASP A 18 4.26 -11.68 12.48
C ASP A 18 5.29 -10.87 11.70
N GLY A 19 6.21 -10.26 12.41
CA GLY A 19 7.30 -9.52 11.79
C GLY A 19 7.58 -8.18 12.46
N ALA A 20 8.65 -7.54 12.03
CA ALA A 20 9.08 -6.23 12.53
C ALA A 20 8.61 -5.12 11.59
N PRO A 21 8.10 -3.99 12.13
CA PRO A 21 7.78 -2.82 11.32
C PRO A 21 9.03 -2.32 10.60
N ILE A 22 8.84 -1.78 9.38
CA ILE A 22 9.99 -1.43 8.54
C ILE A 22 10.81 -0.25 9.06
N GLN A 23 10.25 0.62 9.91
CA GLN A 23 11.05 1.65 10.56
C GLN A 23 12.12 1.05 11.48
N ILE A 24 11.93 -0.18 11.95
CA ILE A 24 12.89 -0.94 12.75
C ILE A 24 13.73 -1.85 11.86
N ALA A 25 13.10 -2.63 11.00
CA ALA A 25 13.76 -3.61 10.13
C ALA A 25 14.59 -2.94 9.01
N ARG A 26 14.19 -1.76 8.56
CA ARG A 26 14.87 -0.93 7.52
C ARG A 26 15.29 -1.75 6.30
N PRO A 27 14.34 -2.38 5.59
CA PRO A 27 14.68 -3.28 4.48
C PRO A 27 15.40 -2.53 3.35
N SER A 28 16.52 -3.07 2.92
CA SER A 28 17.34 -2.50 1.84
C SER A 28 17.56 -3.48 0.69
N ASP A 29 16.99 -4.67 0.76
CA ASP A 29 17.13 -5.72 -0.24
C ASP A 29 16.01 -5.69 -1.29
N ALA A 30 16.39 -5.93 -2.53
CA ALA A 30 15.44 -5.92 -3.65
C ALA A 30 14.31 -6.96 -3.47
N GLN A 31 14.61 -8.08 -2.82
CA GLN A 31 13.64 -9.17 -2.62
C GLN A 31 12.46 -8.72 -1.77
N TRP A 32 12.69 -7.95 -0.72
CA TRP A 32 11.61 -7.42 0.12
C TRP A 32 10.67 -6.52 -0.72
N TYR A 33 11.24 -5.62 -1.52
CA TYR A 33 10.45 -4.71 -2.35
C TYR A 33 9.70 -5.43 -3.47
N ARG A 34 10.29 -6.48 -4.06
CA ARG A 34 9.55 -7.33 -5.01
C ARG A 34 8.34 -7.97 -4.34
N GLY A 35 8.49 -8.43 -3.10
CA GLY A 35 7.40 -8.96 -2.30
C GLY A 35 6.32 -7.91 -2.01
N ALA A 36 6.73 -6.70 -1.63
CA ALA A 36 5.82 -5.58 -1.37
C ALA A 36 5.02 -5.20 -2.63
N HIS A 37 5.69 -5.10 -3.78
CA HIS A 37 5.00 -4.85 -5.05
C HIS A 37 4.02 -5.96 -5.40
N ARG A 38 4.38 -7.23 -5.12
CA ARG A 38 3.50 -8.37 -5.35
C ARG A 38 2.23 -8.27 -4.50
N ILE A 39 2.35 -7.85 -3.24
CA ILE A 39 1.21 -7.62 -2.36
C ILE A 39 0.27 -6.58 -2.97
N LEU A 40 0.79 -5.44 -3.44
CA LEU A 40 -0.03 -4.39 -4.04
C LEU A 40 -0.71 -4.87 -5.33
N ARG A 41 -0.02 -5.64 -6.16
CA ARG A 41 -0.64 -6.24 -7.35
C ARG A 41 -1.78 -7.18 -6.99
N GLU A 42 -1.60 -7.97 -5.94
CA GLU A 42 -2.64 -8.91 -5.48
C GLU A 42 -3.85 -8.15 -4.91
N LEU A 43 -3.64 -7.11 -4.12
CA LEU A 43 -4.72 -6.25 -3.63
C LEU A 43 -5.48 -5.63 -4.81
N ARG A 44 -4.74 -5.08 -5.77
CA ARG A 44 -5.33 -4.46 -6.95
C ARG A 44 -6.15 -5.45 -7.77
N ARG A 45 -5.64 -6.67 -7.94
CA ARG A 45 -6.37 -7.73 -8.64
C ARG A 45 -7.70 -8.06 -7.95
N ARG A 46 -7.73 -7.95 -6.62
CA ARG A 46 -8.92 -8.23 -5.81
C ARG A 46 -9.81 -7.02 -5.59
N GLY A 47 -9.47 -5.88 -6.17
CA GLY A 47 -10.25 -4.64 -6.02
C GLY A 47 -10.12 -3.98 -4.67
N VAL A 48 -9.01 -4.23 -3.97
CA VAL A 48 -8.76 -3.70 -2.63
C VAL A 48 -7.71 -2.60 -2.69
N THR A 49 -7.97 -1.49 -2.00
CA THR A 49 -6.98 -0.46 -1.70
C THR A 49 -6.79 -0.39 -0.19
N HIS A 50 -5.53 -0.33 0.26
CA HIS A 50 -5.21 -0.33 1.70
C HIS A 50 -5.49 1.03 2.33
N ASN A 51 -5.05 2.09 1.67
CA ASN A 51 -5.30 3.49 2.02
C ASN A 51 -4.55 4.02 3.24
N ASP A 52 -3.61 3.26 3.82
CA ASP A 52 -2.86 3.69 5.01
C ASP A 52 -1.39 3.22 4.96
N LEU A 53 -0.83 3.12 3.76
CA LEU A 53 0.54 2.62 3.53
C LEU A 53 1.62 3.70 3.62
N ALA A 54 1.24 4.96 3.88
CA ALA A 54 2.18 6.01 4.23
C ALA A 54 2.85 5.73 5.58
N LYS A 55 2.18 4.99 6.46
CA LYS A 55 2.69 4.64 7.77
C LYS A 55 3.65 3.45 7.68
N PRO A 56 4.93 3.62 8.02
CA PRO A 56 5.89 2.51 7.94
C PRO A 56 5.57 1.36 8.88
N GLN A 57 4.87 1.61 9.99
CA GLN A 57 4.45 0.56 10.92
C GLN A 57 3.43 -0.41 10.33
N ASN A 58 2.79 -0.07 9.20
CA ASN A 58 1.84 -0.95 8.51
C ASN A 58 2.52 -1.92 7.55
N TRP A 59 3.80 -1.73 7.28
CA TRP A 59 4.64 -2.63 6.52
C TRP A 59 5.51 -3.44 7.47
N LEU A 60 5.59 -4.74 7.25
CA LEU A 60 6.40 -5.63 8.07
C LEU A 60 7.45 -6.37 7.24
N ARG A 61 8.58 -6.65 7.87
CA ARG A 61 9.49 -7.68 7.43
C ARG A 61 9.28 -8.90 8.32
N THR A 62 8.85 -10.02 7.72
CA THR A 62 8.61 -11.27 8.45
C THR A 62 9.93 -11.91 8.89
N PRO A 63 9.92 -12.87 9.84
CA PRO A 63 11.14 -13.52 10.27
C PRO A 63 11.92 -14.19 9.14
N ASP A 64 11.25 -14.64 8.08
CA ASP A 64 11.89 -15.23 6.89
C ASP A 64 12.23 -14.16 5.82
N GLY A 65 12.15 -12.88 6.14
CA GLY A 65 12.58 -11.79 5.27
C GLY A 65 11.58 -11.33 4.22
N ARG A 66 10.34 -11.78 4.30
CA ARG A 66 9.28 -11.41 3.35
C ARG A 66 8.59 -10.13 3.75
N ALA A 67 7.94 -9.48 2.77
CA ALA A 67 7.07 -8.34 3.03
C ALA A 67 5.70 -8.81 3.53
N ALA A 68 5.12 -8.05 4.43
CA ALA A 68 3.75 -8.21 4.87
C ALA A 68 3.12 -6.84 5.15
N VAL A 69 1.81 -6.79 5.15
CA VAL A 69 1.04 -5.56 5.38
C VAL A 69 0.00 -5.85 6.45
N ILE A 70 -0.16 -4.91 7.37
CA ILE A 70 -1.15 -5.00 8.46
C ILE A 70 -2.02 -3.75 8.49
N ASP A 71 -3.05 -3.76 9.32
CA ASP A 71 -3.96 -2.64 9.62
C ASP A 71 -4.77 -2.19 8.42
N PHE A 72 -5.78 -2.98 8.09
CA PHE A 72 -6.72 -2.72 7.00
C PHE A 72 -7.93 -1.90 7.43
N GLN A 73 -7.85 -1.12 8.50
CA GLN A 73 -8.97 -0.33 9.01
C GLN A 73 -9.55 0.65 7.98
N LEU A 74 -8.66 1.27 7.20
CA LEU A 74 -9.05 2.26 6.19
C LEU A 74 -9.21 1.66 4.79
N ALA A 75 -9.06 0.34 4.66
CA ALA A 75 -9.12 -0.33 3.37
C ALA A 75 -10.50 -0.23 2.74
N SER A 76 -10.51 -0.15 1.42
CA SER A 76 -11.74 -0.11 0.62
C SER A 76 -11.79 -1.30 -0.32
N VAL A 77 -12.98 -1.88 -0.50
CA VAL A 77 -13.25 -2.89 -1.52
C VAL A 77 -14.10 -2.25 -2.60
N HIS A 78 -13.62 -2.30 -3.83
CA HIS A 78 -14.24 -1.64 -4.97
C HIS A 78 -14.91 -2.67 -5.88
N ARG A 79 -16.21 -2.49 -6.12
CA ARG A 79 -16.95 -3.32 -7.10
C ARG A 79 -16.56 -2.96 -8.53
N ARG A 80 -16.26 -1.67 -8.77
CA ARG A 80 -15.88 -1.16 -10.08
C ARG A 80 -14.41 -0.77 -10.08
N ARG A 81 -13.70 -1.16 -11.14
CA ARG A 81 -12.30 -0.77 -11.38
C ARG A 81 -12.25 0.57 -12.10
N GLY A 82 -13.03 1.54 -11.61
CA GLY A 82 -13.15 2.85 -12.20
C GLY A 82 -12.02 3.80 -11.81
N LYS A 83 -12.24 5.08 -12.10
CA LYS A 83 -11.23 6.12 -11.90
C LYS A 83 -10.82 6.27 -10.43
N LEU A 84 -11.78 6.25 -9.51
CA LEU A 84 -11.49 6.36 -8.07
C LEU A 84 -10.63 5.20 -7.58
N PHE A 85 -10.99 3.98 -7.97
CA PHE A 85 -10.18 2.80 -7.61
C PHE A 85 -8.74 2.94 -8.12
N ARG A 86 -8.56 3.31 -9.38
CA ARG A 86 -7.23 3.47 -9.96
C ARG A 86 -6.39 4.53 -9.26
N LEU A 87 -7.01 5.65 -8.86
CA LEU A 87 -6.34 6.70 -8.12
C LEU A 87 -5.91 6.24 -6.72
N MET A 88 -6.79 5.53 -6.01
CA MET A 88 -6.50 5.01 -4.68
C MET A 88 -5.42 3.92 -4.73
N ALA A 89 -5.48 3.02 -5.71
CA ALA A 89 -4.45 2.00 -5.92
C ALA A 89 -3.10 2.64 -6.27
N ARG A 90 -3.11 3.71 -7.05
CA ARG A 90 -1.89 4.46 -7.36
C ARG A 90 -1.30 5.12 -6.12
N GLU A 91 -2.13 5.64 -5.21
CA GLU A 91 -1.63 6.20 -3.95
C GLU A 91 -1.00 5.13 -3.05
N ASP A 92 -1.57 3.93 -3.01
CA ASP A 92 -0.92 2.81 -2.31
C ASP A 92 0.49 2.55 -2.87
N LEU A 93 0.62 2.52 -4.18
CA LEU A 93 1.93 2.34 -4.82
C LEU A 93 2.87 3.51 -4.51
N ARG A 94 2.40 4.75 -4.57
CA ARG A 94 3.21 5.92 -4.23
C ARG A 94 3.75 5.83 -2.80
N HIS A 95 2.94 5.38 -1.86
CA HIS A 95 3.35 5.21 -0.48
C HIS A 95 4.42 4.12 -0.34
N LEU A 96 4.31 3.02 -1.07
CA LEU A 96 5.39 2.03 -1.12
C LEU A 96 6.68 2.65 -1.67
N LEU A 97 6.59 3.42 -2.74
CA LEU A 97 7.76 4.06 -3.35
C LEU A 97 8.41 5.09 -2.42
N LYS A 98 7.63 5.79 -1.59
CA LYS A 98 8.16 6.67 -0.55
C LYS A 98 8.93 5.89 0.51
N GLN A 99 8.43 4.72 0.94
CA GLN A 99 9.15 3.84 1.84
C GLN A 99 10.46 3.36 1.21
N LYS A 100 10.40 2.94 -0.05
CA LYS A 100 11.58 2.52 -0.81
C LYS A 100 12.63 3.63 -0.89
N ARG A 101 12.18 4.87 -1.16
CA ARG A 101 13.07 6.04 -1.17
C ARG A 101 13.73 6.26 0.18
N ASN A 102 13.00 6.04 1.29
CA ASN A 102 13.52 6.27 2.63
C ASN A 102 14.54 5.21 3.06
N PHE A 103 14.31 3.95 2.70
CA PHE A 103 15.12 2.83 3.20
C PHE A 103 16.07 2.24 2.17
N ALA A 104 15.77 2.36 0.89
CA ALA A 104 16.54 1.75 -0.19
C ALA A 104 16.53 2.62 -1.46
N PRO A 105 16.99 3.90 -1.38
CA PRO A 105 16.89 4.81 -2.53
C PRO A 105 17.64 4.30 -3.77
N HIS A 106 18.68 3.50 -3.58
CA HIS A 106 19.46 2.91 -4.67
C HIS A 106 18.65 1.90 -5.52
N LEU A 107 17.52 1.40 -4.99
CA LEU A 107 16.66 0.45 -5.71
C LEU A 107 15.56 1.13 -6.54
N LEU A 108 15.40 2.45 -6.42
CA LEU A 108 14.39 3.16 -7.20
C LEU A 108 14.75 3.17 -8.68
N THR A 109 13.80 2.73 -9.51
CA THR A 109 13.93 2.84 -10.96
C THR A 109 13.68 4.27 -11.42
N ALA A 110 14.07 4.60 -12.67
CA ALA A 110 13.81 5.93 -13.25
C ALA A 110 12.31 6.23 -13.33
N SER A 111 11.48 5.24 -13.68
CA SER A 111 10.03 5.43 -13.75
C SER A 111 9.42 5.63 -12.36
N GLU A 112 9.94 4.94 -11.34
CA GLU A 112 9.50 5.14 -9.94
C GLU A 112 9.86 6.53 -9.45
N ARG A 113 11.05 7.03 -9.77
CA ARG A 113 11.45 8.40 -9.44
C ARG A 113 10.52 9.43 -10.09
N ARG A 114 10.18 9.22 -11.37
CA ARG A 114 9.21 10.09 -12.06
C ARG A 114 7.83 10.07 -11.41
N MET A 115 7.38 8.90 -10.97
CA MET A 115 6.10 8.78 -10.29
C MET A 115 6.10 9.53 -8.96
N LEU A 116 7.19 9.47 -8.20
CA LEU A 116 7.33 10.20 -6.94
C LEU A 116 7.42 11.73 -7.15
N ALA A 117 7.95 12.17 -8.29
CA ALA A 117 8.04 13.59 -8.62
C ALA A 117 6.68 14.21 -8.96
N ARG A 118 5.68 13.40 -9.34
CA ARG A 118 4.33 13.87 -9.59
C ARG A 118 3.61 14.10 -8.27
N LYS A 119 2.73 15.11 -8.24
CA LYS A 119 1.88 15.37 -7.08
C LYS A 119 0.96 14.16 -6.85
N SER A 120 0.60 13.93 -5.59
CA SER A 120 -0.43 12.98 -5.20
C SER A 120 -1.79 13.38 -5.80
N LEU A 121 -2.88 12.77 -5.38
CA LEU A 121 -4.21 12.99 -5.94
C LEU A 121 -4.46 14.46 -6.30
N PRO A 122 -4.93 14.74 -7.55
CA PRO A 122 -5.42 16.09 -7.89
C PRO A 122 -6.48 16.56 -6.90
N GLY A 123 -6.45 17.82 -6.51
CA GLY A 123 -7.38 18.40 -5.54
C GLY A 123 -8.85 18.14 -5.89
N ALA A 124 -9.19 18.10 -7.19
CA ALA A 124 -10.54 17.79 -7.67
C ALA A 124 -11.07 16.42 -7.23
N TYR A 125 -10.19 15.50 -6.86
CA TYR A 125 -10.56 14.14 -6.44
C TYR A 125 -10.52 13.93 -4.93
N VAL A 126 -9.97 14.88 -4.17
CA VAL A 126 -9.88 14.77 -2.71
C VAL A 126 -11.26 14.66 -2.09
N ASP A 127 -12.24 15.40 -2.60
CA ASP A 127 -13.62 15.40 -2.11
C ASP A 127 -14.36 14.07 -2.38
N LEU A 128 -13.85 13.27 -3.30
CA LEU A 128 -14.40 11.92 -3.58
C LEU A 128 -13.90 10.87 -2.62
N LEU A 129 -12.84 11.17 -1.87
CA LEU A 129 -12.29 10.24 -0.89
C LEU A 129 -13.18 10.19 0.35
N PRO A 130 -13.29 9.01 1.00
CA PRO A 130 -13.87 8.94 2.33
C PRO A 130 -13.20 9.92 3.29
N GLN A 131 -13.95 10.46 4.24
CA GLN A 131 -13.47 11.52 5.13
C GLN A 131 -12.20 11.11 5.88
N GLU A 132 -12.07 9.84 6.24
CA GLU A 132 -10.92 9.28 6.95
C GLU A 132 -9.64 9.33 6.11
N LEU A 133 -9.75 9.47 4.79
CA LEU A 133 -8.63 9.48 3.84
C LEU A 133 -8.26 10.88 3.36
N ARG A 134 -9.03 11.89 3.77
CA ARG A 134 -8.73 13.29 3.47
C ARG A 134 -7.76 13.81 4.52
N ALA A 135 -6.52 13.96 4.13
CA ALA A 135 -5.50 14.50 5.03
C ALA A 135 -5.15 15.91 4.65
#